data_be9832a552d7117cf690ace69d464794
#
_entry.id   be9832a552d7117cf690ace69d464794
#
_cell.length_a   1.000
_cell.length_b   1.000
_cell.length_c   1.000
_cell.angle_alpha   90.00
_cell.angle_beta   90.00
_cell.angle_gamma   90.00
#
_symmetry.space_group_name_H-M   'P 1'
#
loop_
_entity.id
_entity.type
_entity.pdbx_description
1 polymer ?
#
loop_
_entity_poly.entity_id
_entity_poly.type
_entity_poly.pdbx_seq_one_letter_code
_entity_poly.pdbx_strand_id
1 'polypeptide(L)'
;MLQQAQDQDPDFINVDGTQFIRKGKPYYFLGTNFWYGMNIGSNGQDGDRGRLLRELDHLNKIGVKNLRVMGASEGPDTEPWRMRPALQVAPGQYNEEVLDGLDFLLAEMGKRDMTAIMCMNNFWPWSGGMAQYVSWQDSSEIPYPPISGDGDWQTYQEYTASFYSNENAVTDFFNHLRFIILRENSYTGKLYRDDPTIMTWQLGNEPRGINNREDFTQWIENTAKYIKSMDSNHMITIGSEGATAHPSSGNDFLVDHQSSYIDYTTIHVWVQNWGWFDPYAKESLSPAIEKATAYIDEHAVLAEKLNKPVVLEEFGISRDDNDHAITGFVTLRDEYYSQIFTHILDKAAAGSPIAGLNFWAWGGMGRPREPQAIWNTGDDFTGDPPHEHQGWYSVYDTDSTTLEIIGQYTRKFNSL
;
A
#
# COMPACT_ATOMS: atom_id res chain seq x y z
N MET A 1 37.25 8.40 0.93
CA MET A 1 36.74 9.75 1.19
C MET A 1 35.50 9.55 2.05
N LEU A 2 35.55 10.00 3.30
CA LEU A 2 34.40 9.95 4.20
C LEU A 2 33.36 10.93 3.65
N GLN A 3 32.26 10.40 3.13
CA GLN A 3 31.09 11.16 2.79
C GLN A 3 30.55 11.73 4.11
N GLN A 4 30.60 13.06 4.26
CA GLN A 4 29.99 13.73 5.39
C GLN A 4 28.52 13.28 5.42
N ALA A 5 28.11 12.63 6.51
CA ALA A 5 26.71 12.49 6.84
C ALA A 5 26.15 13.92 6.87
N GLN A 6 25.33 14.30 5.88
CA GLN A 6 24.51 15.49 6.00
C GLN A 6 23.65 15.25 7.25
N ASP A 7 23.64 16.22 8.16
CA ASP A 7 22.70 16.24 9.28
C ASP A 7 21.28 16.22 8.69
N GLN A 8 20.71 15.01 8.53
CA GLN A 8 19.32 14.86 8.11
C GLN A 8 18.43 15.37 9.21
N ASP A 9 17.37 16.07 8.85
CA ASP A 9 16.34 16.52 9.79
C ASP A 9 15.82 15.29 10.57
N PRO A 10 15.95 15.29 11.92
CA PRO A 10 15.59 14.15 12.73
C PRO A 10 14.10 13.76 12.69
N ASP A 11 13.25 14.59 12.11
CA ASP A 11 11.83 14.29 11.94
C ASP A 11 11.56 13.30 10.81
N PHE A 12 12.46 13.17 9.83
CA PHE A 12 12.35 12.13 8.79
C PHE A 12 12.71 10.75 9.34
N ILE A 13 12.00 9.74 8.83
CA ILE A 13 12.33 8.34 9.11
C ILE A 13 13.43 7.90 8.15
N ASN A 14 14.45 7.26 8.68
CA ASN A 14 15.62 6.80 7.95
C ASN A 14 15.90 5.33 8.26
N VAL A 15 16.81 4.73 7.49
CA VAL A 15 17.30 3.36 7.71
C VAL A 15 18.69 3.40 8.33
N ASP A 16 18.91 2.58 9.37
CA ASP A 16 20.21 2.24 9.90
C ASP A 16 20.34 0.70 9.95
N GLY A 17 21.07 0.16 8.98
CA GLY A 17 21.16 -1.29 8.79
C GLY A 17 19.78 -1.91 8.48
N THR A 18 19.30 -2.74 9.38
CA THR A 18 18.01 -3.45 9.26
C THR A 18 16.88 -2.80 10.06
N GLN A 19 17.05 -1.57 10.54
CA GLN A 19 16.08 -0.88 11.39
C GLN A 19 15.68 0.47 10.81
N PHE A 20 14.45 0.89 11.09
CA PHE A 20 14.06 2.28 10.92
C PHE A 20 14.44 3.10 12.14
N ILE A 21 14.88 4.33 11.89
CA ILE A 21 15.23 5.31 12.94
C ILE A 21 14.43 6.58 12.71
N ARG A 22 13.81 7.08 13.78
CA ARG A 22 13.18 8.42 13.80
C ARG A 22 13.62 9.16 15.07
N LYS A 23 14.06 10.40 14.94
CA LYS A 23 14.56 11.22 16.07
C LYS A 23 15.66 10.51 16.88
N GLY A 24 16.52 9.75 16.20
CA GLY A 24 17.62 9.01 16.82
C GLY A 24 17.20 7.79 17.64
N LYS A 25 15.98 7.30 17.48
CA LYS A 25 15.45 6.11 18.16
C LYS A 25 14.93 5.10 17.16
N PRO A 26 14.95 3.79 17.48
CA PRO A 26 14.25 2.79 16.68
C PRO A 26 12.79 3.19 16.45
N TYR A 27 12.32 2.95 15.25
CA TYR A 27 10.94 3.23 14.84
C TYR A 27 10.30 1.97 14.32
N TYR A 28 9.26 1.51 15.00
CA TYR A 28 8.43 0.39 14.60
C TYR A 28 6.98 0.86 14.48
N PHE A 29 6.20 0.22 13.62
CA PHE A 29 4.79 0.58 13.49
C PHE A 29 3.89 -0.61 13.19
N LEU A 30 2.66 -0.50 13.68
CA LEU A 30 1.50 -1.22 13.18
C LEU A 30 0.59 -0.17 12.53
N GLY A 31 0.47 -0.26 11.23
CA GLY A 31 -0.28 0.65 10.38
C GLY A 31 -1.43 -0.04 9.66
N THR A 32 -2.03 0.68 8.72
CA THR A 32 -3.09 0.13 7.87
C THR A 32 -3.00 0.66 6.44
N ASN A 33 -3.60 -0.08 5.51
CA ASN A 33 -3.88 0.43 4.18
C ASN A 33 -5.12 1.33 4.23
N PHE A 34 -4.97 2.56 3.73
CA PHE A 34 -6.01 3.58 3.64
C PHE A 34 -5.97 4.20 2.23
N TRP A 35 -6.05 3.32 1.22
CA TRP A 35 -5.76 3.62 -0.18
C TRP A 35 -6.62 4.77 -0.75
N TYR A 36 -7.86 4.92 -0.29
CA TYR A 36 -8.82 5.92 -0.78
C TYR A 36 -8.76 7.28 -0.05
N GLY A 37 -7.77 7.51 0.79
CA GLY A 37 -7.70 8.70 1.65
C GLY A 37 -7.75 10.03 0.91
N MET A 38 -7.10 10.14 -0.28
CA MET A 38 -7.15 11.36 -1.09
C MET A 38 -8.56 11.64 -1.64
N ASN A 39 -9.32 10.59 -1.98
CA ASN A 39 -10.68 10.74 -2.53
C ASN A 39 -11.64 11.28 -1.49
N ILE A 40 -11.69 10.70 -0.28
CA ILE A 40 -12.55 11.24 0.78
C ILE A 40 -12.04 12.58 1.34
N GLY A 41 -10.75 12.88 1.18
CA GLY A 41 -10.13 14.18 1.49
C GLY A 41 -10.46 15.28 0.48
N SER A 42 -10.98 14.93 -0.69
CA SER A 42 -11.32 15.87 -1.75
C SER A 42 -12.34 16.93 -1.27
N ASN A 43 -12.24 18.16 -1.81
CA ASN A 43 -13.25 19.20 -1.64
C ASN A 43 -14.35 19.14 -2.70
N GLY A 44 -14.26 18.18 -3.64
CA GLY A 44 -15.27 17.94 -4.65
C GLY A 44 -16.52 17.23 -4.11
N GLN A 45 -17.47 16.99 -4.99
CA GLN A 45 -18.78 16.42 -4.63
C GLN A 45 -18.67 15.02 -4.01
N ASP A 46 -17.67 14.24 -4.39
CA ASP A 46 -17.48 12.85 -3.94
C ASP A 46 -16.57 12.76 -2.69
N GLY A 47 -16.12 13.91 -2.14
CA GLY A 47 -15.32 13.97 -0.93
C GLY A 47 -16.17 13.97 0.35
N ASP A 48 -15.60 13.46 1.44
CA ASP A 48 -16.16 13.56 2.79
C ASP A 48 -15.05 13.83 3.82
N ARG A 49 -14.64 15.10 3.90
CA ARG A 49 -13.62 15.55 4.86
C ARG A 49 -14.03 15.33 6.31
N GLY A 50 -15.33 15.42 6.58
CA GLY A 50 -15.85 15.16 7.92
C GLY A 50 -15.61 13.71 8.33
N ARG A 51 -15.83 12.76 7.41
CA ARG A 51 -15.48 11.36 7.60
C ARG A 51 -13.96 11.20 7.74
N LEU A 52 -13.16 11.77 6.83
CA LEU A 52 -11.69 11.67 6.90
C LEU A 52 -11.15 12.06 8.27
N LEU A 53 -11.60 13.20 8.81
CA LEU A 53 -11.15 13.66 10.14
C LEU A 53 -11.51 12.66 11.23
N ARG A 54 -12.72 12.12 11.24
CA ARG A 54 -13.15 11.10 12.21
C ARG A 54 -12.37 9.80 12.08
N GLU A 55 -12.07 9.36 10.84
CA GLU A 55 -11.25 8.18 10.58
C GLU A 55 -9.83 8.35 11.12
N LEU A 56 -9.19 9.48 10.82
CA LEU A 56 -7.84 9.78 11.32
C LEU A 56 -7.81 9.89 12.85
N ASP A 57 -8.82 10.51 13.46
CA ASP A 57 -8.95 10.60 14.92
C ASP A 57 -9.12 9.21 15.55
N HIS A 58 -9.92 8.34 14.92
CA HIS A 58 -10.13 6.99 15.41
C HIS A 58 -8.85 6.15 15.31
N LEU A 59 -8.19 6.14 14.15
CA LEU A 59 -6.92 5.44 13.94
C LEU A 59 -5.84 5.93 14.91
N ASN A 60 -5.70 7.25 15.07
CA ASN A 60 -4.78 7.84 16.02
C ASN A 60 -5.08 7.41 17.48
N LYS A 61 -6.36 7.37 17.87
CA LYS A 61 -6.79 6.95 19.21
C LYS A 61 -6.42 5.51 19.53
N ILE A 62 -6.51 4.61 18.57
CA ILE A 62 -6.11 3.19 18.74
C ILE A 62 -4.61 2.98 18.51
N GLY A 63 -3.84 4.05 18.25
CA GLY A 63 -2.38 4.02 18.15
C GLY A 63 -1.82 3.70 16.77
N VAL A 64 -2.66 3.61 15.73
CA VAL A 64 -2.22 3.46 14.34
C VAL A 64 -1.64 4.78 13.86
N LYS A 65 -0.35 4.77 13.51
CA LYS A 65 0.42 5.97 13.16
C LYS A 65 0.97 5.96 11.74
N ASN A 66 0.88 4.84 11.04
CA ASN A 66 1.34 4.70 9.66
C ASN A 66 0.17 4.31 8.76
N LEU A 67 -0.01 5.05 7.67
CA LEU A 67 -1.01 4.76 6.66
C LEU A 67 -0.34 4.55 5.29
N ARG A 68 -0.67 3.45 4.63
CA ARG A 68 -0.30 3.25 3.23
C ARG A 68 -1.43 3.78 2.36
N VAL A 69 -1.14 4.80 1.58
CA VAL A 69 -2.11 5.58 0.80
C VAL A 69 -1.72 5.65 -0.67
N MET A 70 -2.71 5.81 -1.55
CA MET A 70 -2.41 6.07 -2.95
C MET A 70 -2.01 7.54 -3.15
N GLY A 71 -0.89 7.76 -3.83
CA GLY A 71 -0.47 9.03 -4.39
C GLY A 71 -0.67 9.10 -5.91
N ALA A 72 -1.41 8.15 -6.46
CA ALA A 72 -1.68 7.99 -7.88
C ALA A 72 -3.03 7.32 -8.09
N SER A 73 -3.73 7.70 -9.11
CA SER A 73 -4.81 6.96 -9.77
C SER A 73 -5.05 7.55 -11.17
N GLU A 74 -5.28 6.71 -12.14
CA GLU A 74 -5.33 7.08 -13.54
C GLU A 74 -6.72 6.87 -14.12
N GLY A 75 -7.20 7.91 -14.84
CA GLY A 75 -8.46 7.91 -15.58
C GLY A 75 -8.32 7.33 -16.99
N PRO A 76 -9.37 7.42 -17.82
CA PRO A 76 -10.55 8.25 -17.53
C PRO A 76 -11.52 7.62 -16.53
N ASP A 77 -12.41 8.44 -15.95
CA ASP A 77 -13.43 8.00 -14.98
C ASP A 77 -14.55 7.16 -15.62
N THR A 78 -14.51 6.96 -16.91
CA THR A 78 -15.42 6.08 -17.67
C THR A 78 -15.00 4.61 -17.65
N GLU A 79 -13.75 4.34 -17.27
CA GLU A 79 -13.25 2.97 -17.17
C GLU A 79 -13.90 2.22 -15.98
N PRO A 80 -14.19 0.92 -16.14
CA PRO A 80 -14.83 0.14 -15.09
C PRO A 80 -13.88 -0.12 -13.91
N TRP A 81 -14.46 -0.38 -12.72
CA TRP A 81 -13.79 -1.01 -11.59
C TRP A 81 -12.61 -0.24 -10.98
N ARG A 82 -12.61 1.09 -11.13
CA ARG A 82 -11.58 1.98 -10.60
C ARG A 82 -12.09 2.90 -9.52
N MET A 83 -11.18 3.28 -8.63
CA MET A 83 -11.43 4.42 -7.74
C MET A 83 -11.67 5.68 -8.57
N ARG A 84 -12.74 6.38 -8.28
CA ARG A 84 -13.18 7.61 -8.96
C ARG A 84 -13.60 8.67 -7.97
N PRO A 85 -13.37 9.95 -8.27
CA PRO A 85 -12.64 10.45 -9.45
C PRO A 85 -11.14 10.12 -9.40
N ALA A 86 -10.54 9.97 -10.58
CA ALA A 86 -9.11 9.72 -10.72
C ALA A 86 -8.30 10.98 -10.42
N LEU A 87 -7.07 10.79 -9.90
CA LEU A 87 -6.12 11.88 -9.67
C LEU A 87 -5.58 12.45 -10.98
N GLN A 88 -5.18 11.58 -11.90
CA GLN A 88 -4.67 11.94 -13.23
C GLN A 88 -5.65 11.45 -14.29
N VAL A 89 -6.38 12.38 -14.92
CA VAL A 89 -7.47 12.05 -15.85
C VAL A 89 -6.96 11.71 -17.26
N ALA A 90 -5.79 12.22 -17.60
CA ALA A 90 -5.04 11.93 -18.83
C ALA A 90 -3.55 12.27 -18.54
N PRO A 91 -2.58 11.86 -19.38
CA PRO A 91 -1.17 12.15 -19.16
C PRO A 91 -0.91 13.63 -18.85
N GLY A 92 -0.40 13.93 -17.66
CA GLY A 92 -0.10 15.28 -17.19
C GLY A 92 -1.31 16.18 -16.89
N GLN A 93 -2.54 15.64 -16.93
CA GLN A 93 -3.77 16.37 -16.60
C GLN A 93 -4.36 15.87 -15.29
N TYR A 94 -4.38 16.73 -14.29
CA TYR A 94 -4.75 16.36 -12.92
C TYR A 94 -6.12 16.91 -12.53
N ASN A 95 -6.80 16.15 -11.68
CA ASN A 95 -8.01 16.59 -10.99
C ASN A 95 -7.60 17.38 -9.74
N GLU A 96 -7.79 18.69 -9.78
CA GLU A 96 -7.39 19.59 -8.69
C GLU A 96 -8.18 19.33 -7.39
N GLU A 97 -9.40 18.82 -7.46
CA GLU A 97 -10.18 18.48 -6.26
C GLU A 97 -9.59 17.27 -5.53
N VAL A 98 -9.10 16.26 -6.27
CA VAL A 98 -8.44 15.09 -5.69
C VAL A 98 -7.04 15.43 -5.19
N LEU A 99 -6.30 16.30 -5.91
CA LEU A 99 -5.01 16.83 -5.46
C LEU A 99 -5.15 17.61 -4.14
N ASP A 100 -6.18 18.48 -4.05
CA ASP A 100 -6.50 19.18 -2.81
C ASP A 100 -6.86 18.19 -1.68
N GLY A 101 -7.54 17.08 -2.02
CA GLY A 101 -7.79 15.99 -1.08
C GLY A 101 -6.53 15.32 -0.57
N LEU A 102 -5.53 15.11 -1.42
CA LEU A 102 -4.23 14.57 -1.03
C LEU A 102 -3.46 15.55 -0.12
N ASP A 103 -3.44 16.83 -0.47
CA ASP A 103 -2.87 17.90 0.37
C ASP A 103 -3.52 17.92 1.75
N PHE A 104 -4.85 17.87 1.80
CA PHE A 104 -5.61 17.88 3.05
C PHE A 104 -5.35 16.63 3.89
N LEU A 105 -5.33 15.45 3.28
CA LEU A 105 -4.99 14.20 3.95
C LEU A 105 -3.63 14.29 4.66
N LEU A 106 -2.58 14.68 3.93
CA LEU A 106 -1.23 14.77 4.48
C LEU A 106 -1.14 15.84 5.58
N ALA A 107 -1.76 16.99 5.39
CA ALA A 107 -1.81 18.05 6.41
C ALA A 107 -2.48 17.55 7.70
N GLU A 108 -3.59 16.82 7.59
CA GLU A 108 -4.32 16.29 8.75
C GLU A 108 -3.60 15.10 9.41
N MET A 109 -2.88 14.27 8.64
CA MET A 109 -1.99 13.24 9.17
C MET A 109 -0.83 13.86 9.97
N GLY A 110 -0.18 14.89 9.42
CA GLY A 110 0.92 15.60 10.10
C GLY A 110 0.51 16.19 11.45
N LYS A 111 -0.69 16.78 11.57
CA LYS A 111 -1.23 17.28 12.84
C LYS A 111 -1.39 16.19 13.92
N ARG A 112 -1.51 14.94 13.53
CA ARG A 112 -1.69 13.77 14.39
C ARG A 112 -0.42 12.95 14.61
N ASP A 113 0.73 13.45 14.13
CA ASP A 113 2.03 12.73 14.12
C ASP A 113 1.89 11.34 13.45
N MET A 114 1.13 11.29 12.36
CA MET A 114 0.97 10.10 11.52
C MET A 114 1.88 10.22 10.30
N THR A 115 2.29 9.08 9.74
CA THR A 115 3.17 9.01 8.58
C THR A 115 2.52 8.26 7.42
N ALA A 116 2.86 8.65 6.20
CA ALA A 116 2.32 8.07 4.97
C ALA A 116 3.38 7.27 4.20
N ILE A 117 3.01 6.05 3.78
CA ILE A 117 3.66 5.34 2.67
C ILE A 117 2.88 5.74 1.41
N MET A 118 3.52 6.47 0.51
CA MET A 118 2.89 7.01 -0.70
C MET A 118 3.07 6.04 -1.87
N CYS A 119 2.02 5.30 -2.22
CA CYS A 119 2.02 4.38 -3.34
C CYS A 119 1.80 5.13 -4.66
N MET A 120 2.78 5.10 -5.59
CA MET A 120 2.84 5.98 -6.75
C MET A 120 2.39 5.35 -8.07
N ASN A 121 2.05 4.06 -8.07
CA ASN A 121 1.53 3.32 -9.22
C ASN A 121 0.80 2.06 -8.74
N ASN A 122 0.20 1.31 -9.65
CA ASN A 122 -0.48 0.05 -9.33
C ASN A 122 -0.33 -0.95 -10.46
N PHE A 123 -0.09 -2.21 -10.11
CA PHE A 123 -0.10 -3.29 -11.09
C PHE A 123 -1.54 -3.75 -11.41
N TRP A 124 -2.47 -3.54 -10.47
CA TRP A 124 -3.86 -3.98 -10.56
C TRP A 124 -4.80 -2.89 -11.12
N PRO A 125 -5.96 -3.27 -11.68
CA PRO A 125 -6.80 -2.34 -12.44
C PRO A 125 -7.53 -1.29 -11.59
N TRP A 126 -7.65 -1.49 -10.28
CA TRP A 126 -8.55 -0.73 -9.43
C TRP A 126 -8.17 0.76 -9.19
N SER A 127 -6.99 1.17 -9.61
CA SER A 127 -6.62 2.59 -9.64
C SER A 127 -6.15 3.08 -11.02
N GLY A 128 -6.27 2.26 -12.08
CA GLY A 128 -5.73 2.51 -13.41
C GLY A 128 -4.35 1.93 -13.57
N GLY A 129 -3.36 2.56 -12.97
CA GLY A 129 -2.00 2.04 -12.83
C GLY A 129 -1.26 1.83 -14.15
N MET A 130 -0.33 0.88 -14.12
CA MET A 130 0.58 0.59 -15.22
C MET A 130 -0.15 0.25 -16.52
N ALA A 131 -1.25 -0.51 -16.45
CA ALA A 131 -2.07 -0.84 -17.61
C ALA A 131 -2.63 0.42 -18.29
N GLN A 132 -3.02 1.43 -17.52
CA GLN A 132 -3.53 2.68 -18.09
C GLN A 132 -2.44 3.49 -18.76
N TYR A 133 -1.23 3.54 -18.19
CA TYR A 133 -0.11 4.20 -18.86
C TYR A 133 0.20 3.56 -20.22
N VAL A 134 0.13 2.23 -20.34
CA VAL A 134 0.27 1.53 -21.64
C VAL A 134 -0.85 1.94 -22.61
N SER A 135 -2.11 1.86 -22.16
CA SER A 135 -3.27 2.21 -22.97
C SER A 135 -3.24 3.66 -23.47
N TRP A 136 -2.73 4.60 -22.69
CA TRP A 136 -2.59 5.99 -23.11
C TRP A 136 -1.61 6.17 -24.27
N GLN A 137 -0.58 5.31 -24.38
CA GLN A 137 0.44 5.45 -25.42
C GLN A 137 0.04 4.82 -26.76
N ASP A 138 -0.58 3.66 -26.73
CA ASP A 138 -0.91 2.89 -27.93
C ASP A 138 -2.40 2.86 -28.27
N SER A 139 -3.25 3.48 -27.44
CA SER A 139 -4.70 3.49 -27.57
C SER A 139 -5.31 2.08 -27.60
N SER A 140 -4.62 1.09 -27.02
CA SER A 140 -5.12 -0.26 -26.90
C SER A 140 -6.18 -0.37 -25.81
N GLU A 141 -7.11 -1.30 -25.99
CA GLU A 141 -8.07 -1.66 -24.95
C GLU A 141 -7.35 -2.48 -23.86
N ILE A 142 -7.61 -2.14 -22.59
CA ILE A 142 -7.09 -2.90 -21.47
C ILE A 142 -7.86 -4.21 -21.37
N PRO A 143 -7.18 -5.38 -21.37
CA PRO A 143 -7.84 -6.68 -21.33
C PRO A 143 -8.31 -7.02 -19.91
N TYR A 144 -9.34 -6.31 -19.42
CA TYR A 144 -9.84 -6.49 -18.06
C TYR A 144 -10.28 -7.94 -17.81
N PRO A 145 -9.81 -8.52 -16.68
CA PRO A 145 -10.27 -9.84 -16.25
C PRO A 145 -11.69 -9.76 -15.68
N PRO A 146 -12.38 -10.88 -15.43
CA PRO A 146 -13.58 -10.88 -14.62
C PRO A 146 -13.30 -10.30 -13.22
N ILE A 147 -14.16 -9.53 -12.67
CA ILE A 147 -15.57 -9.25 -12.94
C ILE A 147 -15.75 -8.15 -14.00
N SER A 148 -14.72 -7.37 -14.28
CA SER A 148 -14.80 -6.14 -15.08
C SER A 148 -14.84 -6.38 -16.57
N GLY A 149 -14.35 -7.50 -17.06
CA GLY A 149 -14.31 -7.85 -18.47
C GLY A 149 -14.36 -9.35 -18.71
N ASP A 150 -14.29 -9.74 -19.99
CA ASP A 150 -14.30 -11.15 -20.42
C ASP A 150 -12.88 -11.73 -20.57
N GLY A 151 -11.84 -10.94 -20.20
CA GLY A 151 -10.44 -11.33 -20.24
C GLY A 151 -10.07 -12.35 -19.15
N ASP A 152 -8.80 -12.66 -19.09
CA ASP A 152 -8.23 -13.51 -18.05
C ASP A 152 -7.08 -12.79 -17.34
N TRP A 153 -6.78 -13.22 -16.12
CA TRP A 153 -5.75 -12.60 -15.30
C TRP A 153 -4.34 -12.71 -15.90
N GLN A 154 -4.04 -13.75 -16.67
CA GLN A 154 -2.74 -13.91 -17.29
C GLN A 154 -2.55 -12.84 -18.38
N THR A 155 -3.51 -12.71 -19.30
CA THR A 155 -3.48 -11.70 -20.36
C THR A 155 -3.40 -10.29 -19.80
N TYR A 156 -4.18 -9.99 -18.73
CA TYR A 156 -4.12 -8.69 -18.04
C TYR A 156 -2.73 -8.42 -17.47
N GLN A 157 -2.13 -9.39 -16.77
CA GLN A 157 -0.83 -9.22 -16.16
C GLN A 157 0.29 -9.09 -17.21
N GLU A 158 0.24 -9.84 -18.28
CA GLU A 158 1.18 -9.72 -19.41
C GLU A 158 1.08 -8.34 -20.09
N TYR A 159 -0.15 -7.84 -20.30
CA TYR A 159 -0.40 -6.50 -20.80
C TYR A 159 0.17 -5.43 -19.85
N THR A 160 -0.12 -5.54 -18.58
CA THR A 160 0.37 -4.61 -17.54
C THR A 160 1.89 -4.62 -17.47
N ALA A 161 2.54 -5.79 -17.53
CA ALA A 161 4.00 -5.90 -17.49
C ALA A 161 4.69 -5.33 -18.73
N SER A 162 3.99 -5.11 -19.84
CA SER A 162 4.54 -4.41 -21.01
C SER A 162 4.86 -2.93 -20.71
N PHE A 163 4.34 -2.38 -19.63
CA PHE A 163 4.68 -1.05 -19.12
C PHE A 163 6.19 -0.86 -18.96
N TYR A 164 6.91 -1.83 -18.44
CA TYR A 164 8.34 -1.68 -18.14
C TYR A 164 9.21 -1.47 -19.38
N SER A 165 8.80 -2.02 -20.53
CA SER A 165 9.48 -1.85 -21.81
C SER A 165 8.90 -0.73 -22.68
N ASN A 166 7.81 -0.07 -22.25
CA ASN A 166 7.20 1.05 -22.96
C ASN A 166 7.81 2.38 -22.47
N GLU A 167 8.83 2.87 -23.19
CA GLU A 167 9.57 4.09 -22.80
C GLU A 167 8.67 5.32 -22.63
N ASN A 168 7.61 5.45 -23.44
CA ASN A 168 6.68 6.58 -23.34
C ASN A 168 5.81 6.47 -22.08
N ALA A 169 5.29 5.27 -21.77
CA ALA A 169 4.51 5.01 -20.58
C ALA A 169 5.34 5.25 -19.29
N VAL A 170 6.58 4.79 -19.28
CA VAL A 170 7.52 5.05 -18.18
C VAL A 170 7.85 6.55 -18.07
N THR A 171 7.99 7.25 -19.20
CA THR A 171 8.22 8.71 -19.21
C THR A 171 7.05 9.47 -18.61
N ASP A 172 5.81 9.11 -18.96
CA ASP A 172 4.61 9.73 -18.37
C ASP A 172 4.51 9.46 -16.87
N PHE A 173 4.86 8.26 -16.43
CA PHE A 173 4.96 7.94 -15.00
C PHE A 173 6.05 8.78 -14.30
N PHE A 174 7.21 8.99 -14.91
CA PHE A 174 8.25 9.85 -14.36
C PHE A 174 7.79 11.31 -14.26
N ASN A 175 6.99 11.79 -15.22
CA ASN A 175 6.38 13.11 -15.15
C ASN A 175 5.40 13.20 -13.95
N HIS A 176 4.62 12.14 -13.69
CA HIS A 176 3.75 12.06 -12.52
C HIS A 176 4.56 12.09 -11.22
N LEU A 177 5.60 11.25 -11.09
CA LEU A 177 6.50 11.27 -9.92
C LEU A 177 7.04 12.67 -9.65
N ARG A 178 7.57 13.33 -10.69
CA ARG A 178 8.09 14.69 -10.57
C ARG A 178 7.03 15.66 -10.08
N PHE A 179 5.83 15.58 -10.64
CA PHE A 179 4.72 16.47 -10.32
C PHE A 179 4.33 16.35 -8.84
N ILE A 180 4.17 15.12 -8.34
CA ILE A 180 3.78 14.86 -6.95
C ILE A 180 4.92 15.20 -5.97
N ILE A 181 6.14 14.72 -6.21
CA ILE A 181 7.28 14.92 -5.31
C ILE A 181 7.59 16.41 -5.11
N LEU A 182 7.46 17.20 -6.17
CA LEU A 182 7.73 18.65 -6.14
C LEU A 182 6.49 19.51 -5.85
N ARG A 183 5.33 18.88 -5.58
CA ARG A 183 4.11 19.61 -5.22
C ARG A 183 4.28 20.34 -3.89
N GLU A 184 3.83 21.58 -3.83
CA GLU A 184 3.65 22.32 -2.60
C GLU A 184 2.26 22.04 -2.02
N ASN A 185 2.20 21.53 -0.79
CA ASN A 185 0.96 21.26 -0.08
C ASN A 185 0.24 22.60 0.22
N SER A 186 -0.95 22.77 -0.28
CA SER A 186 -1.73 24.02 -0.18
C SER A 186 -2.13 24.38 1.25
N TYR A 187 -2.12 23.45 2.21
CA TYR A 187 -2.46 23.67 3.62
C TYR A 187 -1.24 23.95 4.49
N THR A 188 -0.08 23.36 4.16
CA THR A 188 1.13 23.46 4.99
C THR A 188 2.19 24.39 4.40
N GLY A 189 2.12 24.68 3.10
CA GLY A 189 3.14 25.42 2.36
C GLY A 189 4.47 24.69 2.20
N LYS A 190 4.53 23.40 2.53
CA LYS A 190 5.73 22.57 2.35
C LYS A 190 5.68 21.85 1.00
N LEU A 191 6.83 21.72 0.36
CA LEU A 191 6.95 20.74 -0.72
C LEU A 191 6.81 19.33 -0.15
N TYR A 192 6.21 18.40 -0.90
CA TYR A 192 6.04 17.02 -0.43
C TYR A 192 7.39 16.37 -0.11
N ARG A 193 8.44 16.63 -0.90
CA ARG A 193 9.80 16.16 -0.62
C ARG A 193 10.42 16.74 0.67
N ASP A 194 9.82 17.76 1.26
CA ASP A 194 10.30 18.40 2.49
C ASP A 194 9.31 18.19 3.65
N ASP A 195 8.31 17.29 3.49
CA ASP A 195 7.30 17.01 4.50
C ASP A 195 7.56 15.66 5.21
N PRO A 196 8.01 15.65 6.49
CA PRO A 196 8.29 14.42 7.22
C PRO A 196 7.02 13.60 7.56
N THR A 197 5.83 14.09 7.21
CA THR A 197 4.60 13.29 7.23
C THR A 197 4.69 12.15 6.21
N ILE A 198 5.36 12.36 5.10
CA ILE A 198 5.67 11.29 4.14
C ILE A 198 6.85 10.49 4.67
N MET A 199 6.68 9.18 4.82
CA MET A 199 7.73 8.26 5.23
C MET A 199 8.54 7.79 4.03
N THR A 200 7.85 7.43 2.95
CA THR A 200 8.48 6.80 1.80
C THR A 200 7.71 7.02 0.51
N TRP A 201 8.43 7.02 -0.61
CA TRP A 201 7.88 6.86 -1.94
C TRP A 201 7.93 5.38 -2.32
N GLN A 202 6.76 4.80 -2.57
CA GLN A 202 6.64 3.42 -3.01
C GLN A 202 6.44 3.39 -4.52
N LEU A 203 7.24 2.62 -5.24
CA LEU A 203 7.22 2.62 -6.71
C LEU A 203 5.88 2.19 -7.29
N GLY A 204 5.21 1.24 -6.64
CA GLY A 204 3.88 0.79 -7.05
C GLY A 204 3.29 -0.25 -6.09
N ASN A 205 2.00 -0.49 -6.23
CA ASN A 205 1.33 -1.58 -5.54
C ASN A 205 1.53 -2.88 -6.32
N GLU A 206 2.18 -3.86 -5.69
CA GLU A 206 2.39 -5.22 -6.17
C GLU A 206 2.95 -5.35 -7.60
N PRO A 207 3.99 -4.59 -7.98
CA PRO A 207 4.54 -4.71 -9.32
C PRO A 207 5.11 -6.10 -9.55
N ARG A 208 4.79 -6.70 -10.70
CA ARG A 208 5.20 -8.06 -11.09
C ARG A 208 5.98 -8.02 -12.41
N GLY A 209 7.09 -8.75 -12.47
CA GLY A 209 7.91 -8.84 -13.68
C GLY A 209 7.27 -9.69 -14.79
N ILE A 210 6.47 -10.69 -14.41
CA ILE A 210 5.82 -11.66 -15.30
C ILE A 210 6.85 -12.25 -16.29
N ASN A 211 6.69 -12.02 -17.57
CA ASN A 211 7.59 -12.42 -18.65
C ASN A 211 8.56 -11.31 -19.10
N ASN A 212 8.61 -10.18 -18.39
CA ASN A 212 9.41 -8.99 -18.73
C ASN A 212 10.41 -8.64 -17.60
N ARG A 213 11.15 -9.64 -17.14
CA ARG A 213 11.98 -9.60 -15.93
C ARG A 213 13.12 -8.57 -16.01
N GLU A 214 13.80 -8.49 -17.14
CA GLU A 214 14.96 -7.60 -17.30
C GLU A 214 14.53 -6.12 -17.25
N ASP A 215 13.49 -5.76 -18.00
CA ASP A 215 12.97 -4.39 -18.01
C ASP A 215 12.34 -4.01 -16.66
N PHE A 216 11.71 -4.97 -15.96
CA PHE A 216 11.20 -4.78 -14.61
C PHE A 216 12.33 -4.40 -13.63
N THR A 217 13.41 -5.16 -13.63
CA THR A 217 14.56 -4.89 -12.76
C THR A 217 15.20 -3.53 -13.10
N GLN A 218 15.33 -3.21 -14.40
CA GLN A 218 15.86 -1.94 -14.86
C GLN A 218 14.92 -0.76 -14.50
N TRP A 219 13.61 -0.98 -14.58
CA TRP A 219 12.62 0.02 -14.17
C TRP A 219 12.73 0.33 -12.67
N ILE A 220 12.90 -0.66 -11.80
CA ILE A 220 13.11 -0.45 -10.36
C ILE A 220 14.32 0.46 -10.13
N GLU A 221 15.47 0.12 -10.70
CA GLU A 221 16.71 0.88 -10.55
C GLU A 221 16.56 2.32 -11.06
N ASN A 222 16.05 2.48 -12.28
CA ASN A 222 15.91 3.79 -12.91
C ASN A 222 14.91 4.68 -12.15
N THR A 223 13.79 4.11 -11.71
CA THR A 223 12.75 4.85 -10.98
C THR A 223 13.26 5.31 -9.62
N ALA A 224 13.86 4.41 -8.84
CA ALA A 224 14.40 4.74 -7.54
C ALA A 224 15.52 5.82 -7.65
N LYS A 225 16.41 5.67 -8.61
CA LYS A 225 17.45 6.67 -8.91
C LYS A 225 16.85 8.02 -9.31
N TYR A 226 15.78 8.02 -10.12
CA TYR A 226 15.10 9.25 -10.53
C TYR A 226 14.47 9.97 -9.33
N ILE A 227 13.79 9.25 -8.44
CA ILE A 227 13.23 9.82 -7.20
C ILE A 227 14.34 10.41 -6.33
N LYS A 228 15.44 9.67 -6.08
CA LYS A 228 16.58 10.15 -5.27
C LYS A 228 17.27 11.38 -5.88
N SER A 229 17.15 11.60 -7.19
CA SER A 229 17.69 12.82 -7.82
C SER A 229 16.89 14.09 -7.47
N MET A 230 15.66 13.95 -7.00
CA MET A 230 14.75 15.05 -6.64
C MET A 230 14.53 15.17 -5.13
N ASP A 231 14.68 14.06 -4.42
CA ASP A 231 14.36 13.94 -3.00
C ASP A 231 15.38 13.04 -2.31
N SER A 232 16.18 13.64 -1.44
CA SER A 232 17.17 12.95 -0.61
C SER A 232 16.69 12.68 0.82
N ASN A 233 15.49 13.13 1.18
CA ASN A 233 14.95 13.05 2.54
C ASN A 233 14.18 11.77 2.79
N HIS A 234 13.39 11.35 1.80
CA HIS A 234 12.48 10.20 1.97
C HIS A 234 13.11 8.90 1.54
N MET A 235 12.65 7.83 2.20
CA MET A 235 12.96 6.47 1.79
C MET A 235 12.23 6.09 0.51
N ILE A 236 12.73 5.05 -0.15
CA ILE A 236 12.12 4.46 -1.35
C ILE A 236 11.96 2.96 -1.13
N THR A 237 10.83 2.43 -1.54
CA THR A 237 10.56 0.98 -1.57
C THR A 237 9.77 0.60 -2.82
N ILE A 238 9.74 -0.70 -3.13
CA ILE A 238 9.11 -1.20 -4.35
C ILE A 238 7.60 -1.34 -4.18
N GLY A 239 7.12 -1.90 -3.07
CA GLY A 239 5.74 -2.33 -2.85
C GLY A 239 5.46 -3.75 -3.37
N SER A 240 6.49 -4.57 -3.41
CA SER A 240 6.41 -5.97 -3.87
C SER A 240 5.76 -6.87 -2.83
N GLU A 241 5.05 -7.90 -3.31
CA GLU A 241 4.54 -8.99 -2.46
C GLU A 241 5.65 -9.87 -1.86
N GLY A 242 6.90 -9.72 -2.32
CA GLY A 242 8.00 -10.63 -2.03
C GLY A 242 8.15 -11.72 -3.09
N ALA A 243 8.53 -12.92 -2.69
CA ALA A 243 8.68 -14.05 -3.61
C ALA A 243 7.35 -14.59 -4.15
N THR A 244 6.24 -14.24 -3.54
CA THR A 244 4.86 -14.70 -3.76
C THR A 244 4.66 -16.22 -3.72
N ALA A 245 3.41 -16.70 -3.61
CA ALA A 245 3.07 -18.11 -3.78
C ALA A 245 2.93 -18.52 -5.26
N HIS A 246 3.07 -17.55 -6.17
CA HIS A 246 2.91 -17.74 -7.61
C HIS A 246 4.24 -17.52 -8.35
N PRO A 247 5.00 -18.58 -8.65
CA PRO A 247 6.30 -18.46 -9.35
C PRO A 247 6.22 -17.73 -10.70
N SER A 248 5.04 -17.75 -11.34
CA SER A 248 4.78 -17.02 -12.59
C SER A 248 4.71 -15.50 -12.43
N SER A 249 4.74 -14.97 -11.21
CA SER A 249 4.78 -13.50 -10.98
C SER A 249 6.03 -12.85 -11.56
N GLY A 250 7.11 -13.61 -11.76
CA GLY A 250 8.37 -13.10 -12.25
C GLY A 250 9.11 -12.22 -11.23
N ASN A 251 8.82 -12.37 -9.93
CA ASN A 251 9.48 -11.63 -8.87
C ASN A 251 10.64 -12.45 -8.28
N ASP A 252 11.72 -11.76 -7.91
CA ASP A 252 12.85 -12.29 -7.17
C ASP A 252 13.20 -11.30 -6.06
N PHE A 253 12.88 -11.67 -4.83
CA PHE A 253 13.00 -10.75 -3.70
C PHE A 253 14.39 -10.13 -3.55
N LEU A 254 15.46 -10.94 -3.72
CA LEU A 254 16.82 -10.42 -3.59
C LEU A 254 17.20 -9.50 -4.74
N VAL A 255 16.93 -9.93 -5.98
CA VAL A 255 17.26 -9.15 -7.18
C VAL A 255 16.47 -7.86 -7.22
N ASP A 256 15.17 -7.90 -6.88
CA ASP A 256 14.30 -6.73 -6.93
C ASP A 256 14.73 -5.66 -5.91
N HIS A 257 15.13 -6.08 -4.70
CA HIS A 257 15.49 -5.14 -3.64
C HIS A 257 16.99 -4.85 -3.49
N GLN A 258 17.86 -5.38 -4.38
CA GLN A 258 19.32 -5.19 -4.25
C GLN A 258 19.81 -3.77 -4.52
N SER A 259 19.05 -2.96 -5.28
CA SER A 259 19.42 -1.58 -5.62
C SER A 259 19.75 -0.78 -4.36
N SER A 260 20.84 -0.02 -4.40
CA SER A 260 21.24 0.89 -3.31
C SER A 260 20.30 2.09 -3.16
N TYR A 261 19.41 2.33 -4.12
CA TYR A 261 18.38 3.37 -4.05
C TYR A 261 17.09 2.90 -3.40
N ILE A 262 16.93 1.59 -3.19
CA ILE A 262 15.82 1.01 -2.43
C ILE A 262 16.25 0.88 -0.96
N ASP A 263 15.56 1.56 -0.07
CA ASP A 263 15.95 1.68 1.33
C ASP A 263 15.45 0.51 2.20
N TYR A 264 14.29 -0.06 1.91
CA TYR A 264 13.75 -1.21 2.64
C TYR A 264 12.95 -2.15 1.72
N THR A 265 12.70 -3.34 2.20
CA THR A 265 12.02 -4.42 1.48
C THR A 265 10.59 -4.57 1.94
N THR A 266 9.72 -5.09 1.07
CA THR A 266 8.30 -5.30 1.34
C THR A 266 7.85 -6.71 1.04
N ILE A 267 6.86 -7.18 1.79
CA ILE A 267 6.14 -8.43 1.56
C ILE A 267 4.64 -8.24 1.79
N HIS A 268 3.83 -9.01 1.06
CA HIS A 268 2.40 -9.17 1.29
C HIS A 268 2.09 -10.64 1.54
N VAL A 269 1.07 -10.94 2.35
CA VAL A 269 0.69 -12.32 2.69
C VAL A 269 -0.82 -12.49 2.57
N TRP A 270 -1.24 -13.14 1.50
CA TRP A 270 -2.63 -13.32 1.14
C TRP A 270 -3.08 -14.78 1.28
N VAL A 271 -3.18 -15.25 2.54
CA VAL A 271 -3.45 -16.67 2.86
C VAL A 271 -4.72 -17.22 2.21
N GLN A 272 -5.76 -16.39 2.06
CA GLN A 272 -7.01 -16.79 1.41
C GLN A 272 -6.88 -16.78 -0.11
N ASN A 273 -6.33 -15.71 -0.71
CA ASN A 273 -6.13 -15.60 -2.16
C ASN A 273 -5.13 -16.65 -2.69
N TRP A 274 -4.14 -17.04 -1.88
CA TRP A 274 -3.17 -18.08 -2.22
C TRP A 274 -3.67 -19.50 -1.94
N GLY A 275 -4.92 -19.66 -1.47
CA GLY A 275 -5.51 -20.96 -1.19
C GLY A 275 -4.89 -21.68 0.02
N TRP A 276 -4.24 -20.96 0.93
CA TRP A 276 -3.72 -21.52 2.18
C TRP A 276 -4.79 -21.61 3.25
N PHE A 277 -5.75 -20.66 3.25
CA PHE A 277 -6.90 -20.61 4.12
C PHE A 277 -8.18 -20.74 3.29
N ASP A 278 -9.07 -21.64 3.73
CA ASP A 278 -10.44 -21.77 3.23
C ASP A 278 -11.40 -21.23 4.29
N PRO A 279 -12.12 -20.12 4.02
CA PRO A 279 -13.00 -19.50 5.00
C PRO A 279 -14.20 -20.39 5.42
N TYR A 280 -14.49 -21.44 4.66
CA TYR A 280 -15.53 -22.44 4.97
C TYR A 280 -14.99 -23.65 5.75
N ALA A 281 -13.67 -23.75 5.92
CA ALA A 281 -12.99 -24.83 6.65
C ALA A 281 -12.10 -24.22 7.75
N LYS A 282 -12.71 -24.00 8.92
CA LYS A 282 -12.04 -23.29 10.06
C LYS A 282 -10.72 -23.92 10.49
N GLU A 283 -10.61 -25.25 10.36
CA GLU A 283 -9.41 -26.02 10.65
C GLU A 283 -8.23 -25.66 9.73
N SER A 284 -8.48 -25.03 8.58
CA SER A 284 -7.42 -24.56 7.67
C SER A 284 -6.69 -23.31 8.18
N LEU A 285 -7.21 -22.62 9.22
CA LEU A 285 -6.60 -21.39 9.73
C LEU A 285 -5.21 -21.65 10.36
N SER A 286 -5.08 -22.63 11.23
CA SER A 286 -3.79 -22.91 11.88
C SER A 286 -2.68 -23.27 10.87
N PRO A 287 -2.87 -24.18 9.89
CA PRO A 287 -1.90 -24.38 8.83
C PRO A 287 -1.60 -23.12 7.98
N ALA A 288 -2.59 -22.26 7.77
CA ALA A 288 -2.39 -21.02 7.04
C ALA A 288 -1.51 -20.02 7.81
N ILE A 289 -1.70 -19.92 9.14
CA ILE A 289 -0.86 -19.11 10.02
C ILE A 289 0.59 -19.64 10.01
N GLU A 290 0.79 -20.95 10.08
CA GLU A 290 2.12 -21.57 9.99
C GLU A 290 2.82 -21.21 8.68
N LYS A 291 2.13 -21.27 7.54
CA LYS A 291 2.68 -20.87 6.24
C LYS A 291 2.98 -19.37 6.19
N ALA A 292 2.08 -18.53 6.72
CA ALA A 292 2.26 -17.09 6.75
C ALA A 292 3.50 -16.68 7.59
N THR A 293 3.64 -17.25 8.77
CA THR A 293 4.79 -16.97 9.64
C THR A 293 6.09 -17.50 9.05
N ALA A 294 6.09 -18.68 8.42
CA ALA A 294 7.25 -19.19 7.68
C ALA A 294 7.65 -18.28 6.52
N TYR A 295 6.69 -17.78 5.75
CA TYR A 295 6.93 -16.82 4.67
C TYR A 295 7.57 -15.53 5.18
N ILE A 296 7.05 -14.99 6.29
CA ILE A 296 7.59 -13.79 6.94
C ILE A 296 9.05 -14.04 7.39
N ASP A 297 9.32 -15.19 8.02
CA ASP A 297 10.66 -15.54 8.50
C ASP A 297 11.67 -15.74 7.37
N GLU A 298 11.28 -16.39 6.28
CA GLU A 298 12.12 -16.55 5.10
C GLU A 298 12.53 -15.20 4.51
N HIS A 299 11.58 -14.27 4.38
CA HIS A 299 11.85 -12.94 3.84
C HIS A 299 12.65 -12.07 4.81
N ALA A 300 12.48 -12.24 6.13
CA ALA A 300 13.35 -11.59 7.11
C ALA A 300 14.83 -12.02 6.94
N VAL A 301 15.07 -13.32 6.71
CA VAL A 301 16.44 -13.83 6.41
C VAL A 301 16.98 -13.26 5.10
N LEU A 302 16.15 -13.08 4.08
CA LEU A 302 16.57 -12.47 2.82
C LEU A 302 16.86 -10.97 2.97
N ALA A 303 16.02 -10.24 3.72
CA ALA A 303 16.21 -8.83 4.04
C ALA A 303 17.50 -8.59 4.84
N GLU A 304 17.83 -9.48 5.77
CA GLU A 304 19.09 -9.43 6.52
C GLU A 304 20.31 -9.55 5.60
N LYS A 305 20.25 -10.43 4.56
CA LYS A 305 21.33 -10.53 3.57
C LYS A 305 21.52 -9.23 2.77
N LEU A 306 20.45 -8.48 2.56
CA LEU A 306 20.49 -7.17 1.90
C LEU A 306 20.87 -6.04 2.87
N ASN A 307 20.95 -6.32 4.16
CA ASN A 307 21.11 -5.31 5.22
C ASN A 307 20.03 -4.22 5.14
N LYS A 308 18.76 -4.63 5.00
CA LYS A 308 17.60 -3.72 4.87
C LYS A 308 16.47 -4.15 5.79
N PRO A 309 15.65 -3.21 6.29
CA PRO A 309 14.39 -3.56 6.96
C PRO A 309 13.43 -4.28 6.03
N VAL A 310 12.49 -5.04 6.59
CA VAL A 310 11.34 -5.60 5.87
C VAL A 310 10.03 -5.19 6.54
N VAL A 311 9.04 -4.84 5.72
CA VAL A 311 7.69 -4.46 6.15
C VAL A 311 6.67 -5.43 5.54
N LEU A 312 5.79 -5.99 6.38
CA LEU A 312 4.58 -6.69 5.92
C LEU A 312 3.51 -5.65 5.60
N GLU A 313 3.43 -5.22 4.32
CA GLU A 313 2.59 -4.09 3.94
C GLU A 313 1.12 -4.45 3.69
N GLU A 314 0.84 -5.73 3.42
CA GLU A 314 -0.53 -6.21 3.24
C GLU A 314 -0.70 -7.62 3.79
N PHE A 315 -1.76 -7.82 4.54
CA PHE A 315 -2.28 -9.12 4.96
C PHE A 315 -3.69 -8.95 5.50
N GLY A 316 -4.49 -9.98 5.35
CA GLY A 316 -5.87 -9.97 5.84
C GLY A 316 -6.56 -11.30 5.57
N ILE A 317 -7.71 -11.50 6.17
CA ILE A 317 -8.67 -12.56 5.82
C ILE A 317 -10.09 -12.01 5.92
N SER A 318 -11.02 -12.71 5.26
CA SER A 318 -12.46 -12.40 5.32
C SER A 318 -13.02 -12.57 6.74
N ARG A 319 -14.27 -12.16 6.91
CA ARG A 319 -15.09 -12.55 8.07
C ARG A 319 -15.35 -14.04 8.07
N ASP A 320 -15.76 -14.58 9.21
CA ASP A 320 -16.09 -16.00 9.36
C ASP A 320 -17.09 -16.43 8.28
N ASP A 321 -16.91 -17.64 7.76
CA ASP A 321 -17.73 -18.22 6.67
C ASP A 321 -17.77 -17.37 5.38
N ASN A 322 -16.72 -16.54 5.13
CA ASN A 322 -16.63 -15.58 4.03
C ASN A 322 -17.83 -14.62 3.96
N ASP A 323 -18.39 -14.27 5.12
CA ASP A 323 -19.50 -13.31 5.20
C ASP A 323 -18.99 -11.90 4.86
N HIS A 324 -19.71 -11.18 4.02
CA HIS A 324 -19.39 -9.80 3.62
C HIS A 324 -20.25 -8.77 4.37
N ALA A 325 -21.21 -9.24 5.17
CA ALA A 325 -22.07 -8.35 5.95
C ALA A 325 -21.27 -7.73 7.12
N ILE A 326 -21.47 -6.46 7.35
CA ILE A 326 -20.82 -5.72 8.44
C ILE A 326 -21.09 -6.32 9.83
N THR A 327 -22.19 -7.06 9.96
CA THR A 327 -22.59 -7.75 11.19
C THR A 327 -22.04 -9.18 11.30
N GLY A 328 -21.34 -9.66 10.26
CA GLY A 328 -20.71 -10.98 10.25
C GLY A 328 -19.64 -11.12 11.35
N PHE A 329 -19.48 -12.33 11.87
CA PHE A 329 -18.47 -12.60 12.90
C PHE A 329 -17.04 -12.44 12.35
N VAL A 330 -16.13 -12.05 13.24
CA VAL A 330 -14.71 -11.80 12.93
C VAL A 330 -13.76 -12.66 13.78
N THR A 331 -14.25 -13.80 14.28
CA THR A 331 -13.51 -14.64 15.22
C THR A 331 -12.21 -15.17 14.63
N LEU A 332 -12.24 -15.64 13.38
CA LEU A 332 -11.05 -16.16 12.70
C LEU A 332 -10.10 -15.03 12.32
N ARG A 333 -10.62 -13.86 11.94
CA ARG A 333 -9.81 -12.66 11.69
C ARG A 333 -9.07 -12.23 12.95
N ASP A 334 -9.75 -12.17 14.08
CA ASP A 334 -9.19 -11.79 15.37
C ASP A 334 -8.06 -12.75 15.79
N GLU A 335 -8.26 -14.05 15.60
CA GLU A 335 -7.23 -15.07 15.84
C GLU A 335 -6.03 -14.87 14.90
N TYR A 336 -6.27 -14.74 13.59
CA TYR A 336 -5.23 -14.51 12.59
C TYR A 336 -4.41 -13.25 12.88
N TYR A 337 -5.08 -12.13 13.13
CA TYR A 337 -4.40 -10.86 13.46
C TYR A 337 -3.57 -10.99 14.74
N SER A 338 -4.11 -11.58 15.80
CA SER A 338 -3.39 -11.78 17.04
C SER A 338 -2.12 -12.62 16.86
N GLN A 339 -2.18 -13.68 16.05
CA GLN A 339 -1.03 -14.55 15.78
C GLN A 339 0.04 -13.83 14.94
N ILE A 340 -0.35 -13.15 13.86
CA ILE A 340 0.59 -12.40 13.02
C ILE A 340 1.22 -11.24 13.79
N PHE A 341 0.43 -10.47 14.53
CA PHE A 341 0.95 -9.36 15.35
C PHE A 341 1.93 -9.85 16.41
N THR A 342 1.60 -10.97 17.10
CA THR A 342 2.49 -11.58 18.10
C THR A 342 3.80 -11.97 17.44
N HIS A 343 3.74 -12.72 16.34
CA HIS A 343 4.93 -13.20 15.65
C HIS A 343 5.86 -12.06 15.24
N ILE A 344 5.32 -11.03 14.61
CA ILE A 344 6.11 -9.86 14.17
C ILE A 344 6.67 -9.08 15.35
N LEU A 345 5.88 -8.87 16.41
CA LEU A 345 6.33 -8.17 17.60
C LEU A 345 7.51 -8.89 18.27
N ASP A 346 7.40 -10.21 18.43
CA ASP A 346 8.45 -11.03 19.05
C ASP A 346 9.73 -11.03 18.20
N LYS A 347 9.62 -11.08 16.89
CA LYS A 347 10.75 -10.99 15.96
C LYS A 347 11.41 -9.60 16.01
N ALA A 348 10.63 -8.54 15.98
CA ALA A 348 11.14 -7.17 16.09
C ALA A 348 11.87 -6.95 17.42
N ALA A 349 11.28 -7.40 18.54
CA ALA A 349 11.90 -7.33 19.86
C ALA A 349 13.20 -8.16 19.96
N ALA A 350 13.33 -9.21 19.16
CA ALA A 350 14.54 -10.03 19.07
C ALA A 350 15.61 -9.46 18.11
N GLY A 351 15.37 -8.29 17.50
CA GLY A 351 16.31 -7.64 16.57
C GLY A 351 16.30 -8.17 15.15
N SER A 352 15.21 -8.84 14.74
CA SER A 352 14.99 -9.21 13.33
C SER A 352 14.85 -7.96 12.44
N PRO A 353 15.13 -8.06 11.12
CA PRO A 353 14.87 -6.99 10.16
C PRO A 353 13.41 -6.52 10.04
N ILE A 354 12.48 -7.24 10.64
CA ILE A 354 11.04 -6.87 10.57
C ILE A 354 10.83 -5.57 11.33
N ALA A 355 10.43 -4.50 10.62
CA ALA A 355 10.38 -3.15 11.17
C ALA A 355 8.96 -2.55 11.21
N GLY A 356 7.98 -3.19 10.58
CA GLY A 356 6.60 -2.70 10.57
C GLY A 356 5.63 -3.60 9.83
N LEU A 357 4.35 -3.27 9.97
CA LEU A 357 3.28 -3.94 9.24
C LEU A 357 2.07 -3.01 9.03
N ASN A 358 1.33 -3.25 7.93
CA ASN A 358 0.05 -2.60 7.62
C ASN A 358 -1.00 -3.67 7.31
N PHE A 359 -2.09 -3.70 8.06
CA PHE A 359 -3.18 -4.62 7.73
C PHE A 359 -3.99 -4.12 6.52
N TRP A 360 -4.58 -5.02 5.77
CA TRP A 360 -5.52 -4.73 4.71
C TRP A 360 -6.95 -5.03 5.18
N ALA A 361 -7.86 -4.06 5.15
CA ALA A 361 -7.63 -2.64 4.99
C ALA A 361 -8.65 -1.87 5.83
N TRP A 362 -8.39 -0.61 6.10
CA TRP A 362 -9.30 0.22 6.87
C TRP A 362 -10.56 0.55 6.09
N GLY A 363 -11.70 0.05 6.51
CA GLY A 363 -13.04 0.38 6.02
C GLY A 363 -13.72 1.45 6.87
N GLY A 364 -13.36 1.50 8.15
CA GLY A 364 -13.80 2.51 9.10
C GLY A 364 -15.31 2.71 9.12
N MET A 365 -15.74 3.95 8.91
CA MET A 365 -17.16 4.34 8.85
C MET A 365 -17.81 4.10 7.49
N GLY A 366 -17.05 3.68 6.47
CA GLY A 366 -17.59 3.35 5.15
C GLY A 366 -18.56 2.19 5.20
N ARG A 367 -19.62 2.25 4.40
CA ARG A 367 -20.64 1.21 4.32
C ARG A 367 -20.90 0.83 2.87
N PRO A 368 -20.69 -0.42 2.50
CA PRO A 368 -21.09 -0.85 1.18
C PRO A 368 -22.63 -0.72 1.03
N ARG A 369 -23.07 -0.43 -0.18
CA ARG A 369 -24.52 -0.34 -0.48
C ARG A 369 -25.27 -1.62 -0.07
N GLU A 370 -24.65 -2.75 -0.28
CA GLU A 370 -25.06 -4.08 0.15
C GLU A 370 -23.82 -5.00 0.27
N PRO A 371 -23.87 -6.07 1.08
CA PRO A 371 -22.78 -7.05 1.12
C PRO A 371 -22.48 -7.62 -0.26
N GLN A 372 -21.19 -7.79 -0.59
CA GLN A 372 -20.70 -8.27 -1.90
C GLN A 372 -20.97 -7.34 -3.08
N ALA A 373 -21.55 -6.17 -2.89
CA ALA A 373 -21.70 -5.21 -3.97
C ALA A 373 -20.34 -4.92 -4.62
N ILE A 374 -20.35 -4.65 -5.91
CA ILE A 374 -19.22 -4.04 -6.59
C ILE A 374 -19.36 -2.52 -6.43
N TRP A 375 -18.30 -1.86 -6.05
CA TRP A 375 -18.29 -0.43 -5.83
C TRP A 375 -18.65 0.35 -7.10
N ASN A 376 -19.50 1.37 -6.95
CA ASN A 376 -19.83 2.33 -7.99
C ASN A 376 -19.66 3.76 -7.50
N THR A 377 -19.51 4.70 -8.43
CA THR A 377 -19.48 6.13 -8.10
C THR A 377 -20.67 6.53 -7.24
N GLY A 378 -20.40 7.17 -6.10
CA GLY A 378 -21.41 7.55 -5.11
C GLY A 378 -21.60 6.54 -3.98
N ASP A 379 -21.00 5.35 -4.05
CA ASP A 379 -20.91 4.44 -2.91
C ASP A 379 -19.80 4.90 -1.96
N ASP A 380 -19.90 4.58 -0.67
CA ASP A 380 -18.82 4.81 0.26
C ASP A 380 -17.58 3.99 -0.14
N PHE A 381 -16.41 4.61 -0.04
CA PHE A 381 -15.16 3.84 -0.05
C PHE A 381 -15.06 3.02 1.23
N THR A 382 -14.64 1.76 1.07
CA THR A 382 -14.32 0.83 2.16
C THR A 382 -12.87 0.36 2.06
N GLY A 383 -12.47 -0.65 2.82
CA GLY A 383 -11.14 -1.25 2.69
C GLY A 383 -10.96 -2.06 1.40
N ASP A 384 -12.05 -2.50 0.79
CA ASP A 384 -12.03 -3.33 -0.41
C ASP A 384 -12.04 -2.45 -1.66
N PRO A 385 -11.05 -2.61 -2.59
CA PRO A 385 -10.99 -1.83 -3.82
C PRO A 385 -12.20 -2.04 -4.74
N PRO A 386 -12.45 -1.12 -5.69
CA PRO A 386 -13.64 -1.17 -6.56
C PRO A 386 -13.84 -2.44 -7.38
N HIS A 387 -12.77 -3.18 -7.69
CA HIS A 387 -12.85 -4.44 -8.44
C HIS A 387 -13.13 -5.66 -7.56
N GLU A 388 -13.21 -5.48 -6.25
CA GLU A 388 -13.45 -6.54 -5.27
C GLU A 388 -14.88 -6.46 -4.70
N HIS A 389 -15.35 -7.58 -4.19
CA HIS A 389 -16.62 -7.64 -3.47
C HIS A 389 -16.51 -6.87 -2.15
N GLN A 390 -17.34 -5.85 -1.99
CA GLN A 390 -17.30 -4.98 -0.82
C GLN A 390 -17.72 -5.72 0.46
N GLY A 391 -16.96 -5.51 1.55
CA GLY A 391 -17.09 -6.22 2.81
C GLY A 391 -16.17 -7.43 2.96
N TRP A 392 -15.32 -7.71 1.95
CA TRP A 392 -14.47 -8.91 1.97
C TRP A 392 -13.40 -8.84 3.05
N TYR A 393 -12.48 -7.86 2.96
CA TYR A 393 -11.37 -7.71 3.91
C TYR A 393 -11.49 -6.48 4.80
N SER A 394 -12.44 -5.60 4.56
CA SER A 394 -12.61 -4.35 5.30
C SER A 394 -12.68 -4.55 6.81
N VAL A 395 -11.90 -3.76 7.54
CA VAL A 395 -12.00 -3.59 8.99
C VAL A 395 -12.83 -2.34 9.28
N TYR A 396 -14.03 -2.54 9.82
CA TYR A 396 -14.95 -1.45 10.11
C TYR A 396 -14.82 -0.92 11.53
N ASP A 397 -15.29 0.30 11.76
CA ASP A 397 -15.36 0.95 13.08
C ASP A 397 -16.26 0.18 14.08
N THR A 398 -17.08 -0.72 13.60
CA THR A 398 -17.95 -1.60 14.39
C THR A 398 -17.30 -2.94 14.76
N ASP A 399 -16.13 -3.27 14.23
CA ASP A 399 -15.40 -4.52 14.51
C ASP A 399 -14.65 -4.42 15.85
N SER A 400 -15.40 -4.27 16.95
CA SER A 400 -14.89 -3.88 18.26
C SER A 400 -13.76 -4.78 18.78
N THR A 401 -13.86 -6.10 18.59
CA THR A 401 -12.83 -7.07 19.02
C THR A 401 -11.56 -6.95 18.22
N THR A 402 -11.67 -6.81 16.88
CA THR A 402 -10.52 -6.56 16.00
C THR A 402 -9.83 -5.24 16.35
N LEU A 403 -10.60 -4.17 16.60
CA LEU A 403 -10.06 -2.86 16.99
C LEU A 403 -9.38 -2.89 18.36
N GLU A 404 -9.89 -3.68 19.31
CA GLU A 404 -9.24 -3.88 20.61
C GLU A 404 -7.89 -4.56 20.45
N ILE A 405 -7.81 -5.60 19.61
CA ILE A 405 -6.57 -6.31 19.29
C ILE A 405 -5.58 -5.34 18.62
N ILE A 406 -5.99 -4.60 17.59
CA ILE A 406 -5.14 -3.61 16.93
C ILE A 406 -4.60 -2.62 17.98
N GLY A 407 -5.47 -2.03 18.80
CA GLY A 407 -5.09 -1.06 19.81
C GLY A 407 -4.18 -1.64 20.91
N GLN A 408 -4.29 -2.93 21.24
CA GLN A 408 -3.37 -3.59 22.15
C GLN A 408 -1.96 -3.71 21.55
N TYR A 409 -1.86 -4.12 20.28
CA TYR A 409 -0.58 -4.35 19.64
C TYR A 409 0.10 -3.06 19.19
N THR A 410 -0.62 -2.04 18.74
CA THR A 410 -0.03 -0.73 18.43
C THR A 410 0.69 -0.15 19.64
N ARG A 411 0.13 -0.26 20.86
CA ARG A 411 0.81 0.18 22.10
C ARG A 411 2.11 -0.57 22.35
N LYS A 412 2.17 -1.87 22.03
CA LYS A 412 3.38 -2.68 22.20
C LYS A 412 4.45 -2.29 21.18
N PHE A 413 4.08 -2.13 19.90
CA PHE A 413 4.99 -1.67 18.86
C PHE A 413 5.54 -0.27 19.13
N ASN A 414 4.71 0.66 19.58
CA ASN A 414 5.13 2.01 19.93
C ASN A 414 6.03 2.07 21.19
N SER A 415 6.20 0.97 21.91
CA SER A 415 7.06 0.85 23.08
C SER A 415 8.39 0.13 22.83
N LEU A 416 8.60 -0.44 21.62
CA LEU A 416 9.89 -0.98 21.18
C LEU A 416 10.88 0.15 20.88
#